data_1411f46f1578f6e9803dae5436854bc8
#
_entry.id   1411f46f1578f6e9803dae5436854bc8
#
_cell.length_a   1.000
_cell.length_b   1.000
_cell.length_c   1.000
_cell.angle_alpha   90.00
_cell.angle_beta   90.00
_cell.angle_gamma   90.00
#
_symmetry.space_group_name_H-M   'P 1'
#
loop_
_entity.id
_entity.type
_entity.pdbx_description
1 polymer ?
#
loop_
_entity_poly.entity_id
_entity_poly.type
_entity_poly.pdbx_seq_one_letter_code
_entity_poly.pdbx_strand_id
1 'polypeptide(L)'
;MRRFALISGVPRAGKSSLADALVASHPGFTHIPLDRYVRPVPRSATFLEWIATPACIAWDHLLAHIAILESGRTCYTPRPDWDGGWGDWISEGGAIADGPGRRMEPARTGYLVPGTHAFAFPASAGPAVRIFVETPEEVIAHRLSGVAHRGDQASAVVREWLGDNPRLILAQAPLAGVIIDGTAPRKDQVAGFVESFGAFFGLGSGREVD
;
A
#
# COMPACT_ATOMS: atom_id res chain seq x y z
N MET A 1 18.50 -11.18 3.89
CA MET A 1 17.79 -11.37 2.61
C MET A 1 16.50 -10.57 2.67
N ARG A 2 16.24 -9.71 1.70
CA ARG A 2 15.04 -8.85 1.64
C ARG A 2 13.78 -9.71 1.53
N ARG A 3 12.77 -9.42 2.32
CA ARG A 3 11.47 -10.11 2.28
C ARG A 3 10.36 -9.08 2.23
N PHE A 4 9.38 -9.31 1.37
CA PHE A 4 8.30 -8.37 1.15
C PHE A 4 6.95 -9.02 1.40
N ALA A 5 6.04 -8.27 2.04
CA ALA A 5 4.61 -8.55 2.08
C ALA A 5 3.90 -7.51 1.20
N LEU A 6 3.41 -7.94 0.07
CA LEU A 6 2.65 -7.13 -0.87
C LEU A 6 1.19 -7.19 -0.49
N ILE A 7 0.62 -6.08 -0.03
CA ILE A 7 -0.75 -6.02 0.51
C ILE A 7 -1.62 -5.25 -0.47
N SER A 8 -2.41 -5.98 -1.27
CA SER A 8 -3.33 -5.41 -2.25
C SER A 8 -4.79 -5.44 -1.77
N GLY A 9 -5.66 -4.80 -2.53
CA GLY A 9 -7.09 -4.68 -2.28
C GLY A 9 -7.60 -3.33 -2.75
N VAL A 10 -8.92 -3.16 -2.81
CA VAL A 10 -9.53 -1.89 -3.25
C VAL A 10 -9.19 -0.73 -2.31
N PRO A 11 -9.27 0.54 -2.74
CA PRO A 11 -9.16 1.67 -1.84
C PRO A 11 -10.11 1.53 -0.64
N ARG A 12 -9.64 1.96 0.55
CA ARG A 12 -10.39 1.84 1.82
C ARG A 12 -10.64 0.40 2.33
N ALA A 13 -10.11 -0.64 1.69
CA ALA A 13 -10.20 -2.01 2.20
C ALA A 13 -9.50 -2.21 3.57
N GLY A 14 -8.56 -1.35 3.96
CA GLY A 14 -7.86 -1.46 5.24
C GLY A 14 -6.39 -1.90 5.14
N LYS A 15 -5.82 -1.90 3.94
CA LYS A 15 -4.43 -2.29 3.66
C LYS A 15 -3.38 -1.60 4.54
N SER A 16 -3.40 -0.27 4.56
CA SER A 16 -2.46 0.52 5.37
C SER A 16 -2.66 0.31 6.86
N SER A 17 -3.92 0.14 7.30
CA SER A 17 -4.23 -0.15 8.70
C SER A 17 -3.73 -1.51 9.14
N LEU A 18 -3.77 -2.53 8.26
CA LEU A 18 -3.15 -3.84 8.51
C LEU A 18 -1.63 -3.70 8.61
N ALA A 19 -1.00 -2.97 7.68
CA ALA A 19 0.44 -2.74 7.72
C ALA A 19 0.88 -1.99 9.00
N ASP A 20 0.13 -0.98 9.43
CA ASP A 20 0.40 -0.25 10.68
C ASP A 20 0.25 -1.16 11.91
N ALA A 21 -0.77 -2.03 11.94
CA ALA A 21 -0.96 -2.99 13.03
C ALA A 21 0.17 -4.03 13.09
N LEU A 22 0.65 -4.49 11.93
CA LEU A 22 1.81 -5.40 11.84
C LEU A 22 3.10 -4.74 12.34
N VAL A 23 3.35 -3.47 11.99
CA VAL A 23 4.51 -2.72 12.53
C VAL A 23 4.38 -2.52 14.03
N ALA A 24 3.17 -2.24 14.54
CA ALA A 24 2.95 -2.04 15.98
C ALA A 24 3.19 -3.32 16.79
N SER A 25 2.77 -4.48 16.28
CA SER A 25 2.96 -5.78 16.95
C SER A 25 4.32 -6.41 16.67
N HIS A 26 4.97 -6.08 15.55
CA HIS A 26 6.26 -6.61 15.12
C HIS A 26 7.16 -5.47 14.62
N PRO A 27 7.82 -4.73 15.52
CA PRO A 27 8.58 -3.51 15.18
C PRO A 27 9.77 -3.71 14.24
N GLY A 28 10.08 -4.95 13.87
CA GLY A 28 11.09 -5.28 12.86
C GLY A 28 10.64 -5.04 11.42
N PHE A 29 9.34 -4.83 11.18
CA PHE A 29 8.82 -4.47 9.86
C PHE A 29 8.96 -2.97 9.57
N THR A 30 9.15 -2.66 8.29
CA THR A 30 9.05 -1.29 7.77
C THR A 30 7.86 -1.19 6.82
N HIS A 31 6.95 -0.26 7.10
CA HIS A 31 5.79 0.03 6.24
C HIS A 31 6.20 1.03 5.16
N ILE A 32 6.08 0.62 3.90
CA ILE A 32 6.31 1.44 2.70
C ILE A 32 4.97 1.67 2.00
N PRO A 33 4.26 2.78 2.26
CA PRO A 33 2.95 3.05 1.67
C PRO A 33 3.09 3.39 0.18
N LEU A 34 2.57 2.51 -0.69
CA LEU A 34 2.73 2.60 -2.14
C LEU A 34 2.05 3.83 -2.75
N ASP A 35 0.98 4.30 -2.14
CA ASP A 35 0.27 5.52 -2.54
C ASP A 35 1.13 6.80 -2.48
N ARG A 36 2.20 6.78 -1.69
CA ARG A 36 3.18 7.87 -1.65
C ARG A 36 4.09 7.93 -2.88
N TYR A 37 4.10 6.89 -3.69
CA TYR A 37 4.93 6.77 -4.89
C TYR A 37 4.11 6.95 -6.18
N VAL A 38 2.88 7.45 -6.09
CA VAL A 38 2.08 7.75 -7.27
C VAL A 38 2.70 8.95 -8.01
N ARG A 39 2.98 8.77 -9.30
CA ARG A 39 3.49 9.82 -10.19
C ARG A 39 2.39 10.80 -10.54
N PRO A 40 2.73 12.06 -10.82
CA PRO A 40 1.79 13.02 -11.39
C PRO A 40 1.13 12.47 -12.66
N VAL A 41 -0.12 12.89 -12.88
CA VAL A 41 -0.89 12.48 -14.05
C VAL A 41 -0.28 13.10 -15.33
N PRO A 42 0.04 12.32 -16.36
CA PRO A 42 0.48 12.86 -17.63
C PRO A 42 -0.63 13.72 -18.27
N ARG A 43 -0.27 14.78 -18.99
CA ARG A 43 -1.25 15.62 -19.71
C ARG A 43 -2.08 14.85 -20.76
N SER A 44 -1.60 13.71 -21.22
CA SER A 44 -2.26 12.85 -22.20
C SER A 44 -3.28 11.87 -21.62
N ALA A 45 -3.45 11.83 -20.29
CA ALA A 45 -4.34 10.88 -19.62
C ALA A 45 -5.26 11.59 -18.64
N THR A 46 -6.42 11.01 -18.39
CA THR A 46 -7.24 11.38 -17.24
C THR A 46 -6.65 10.76 -15.97
N PHE A 47 -7.01 11.33 -14.81
CA PHE A 47 -6.59 10.77 -13.52
C PHE A 47 -7.04 9.31 -13.36
N LEU A 48 -8.26 8.98 -13.76
CA LEU A 48 -8.84 7.63 -13.62
C LEU A 48 -8.10 6.61 -14.48
N GLU A 49 -7.83 6.95 -15.73
CA GLU A 49 -7.03 6.10 -16.62
C GLU A 49 -5.62 5.86 -16.07
N TRP A 50 -5.00 6.91 -15.55
CA TRP A 50 -3.64 6.84 -15.02
C TRP A 50 -3.56 5.97 -13.76
N ILE A 51 -4.42 6.21 -12.77
CA ILE A 51 -4.42 5.46 -11.50
C ILE A 51 -4.88 4.01 -11.67
N ALA A 52 -5.56 3.67 -12.76
CA ALA A 52 -5.98 2.31 -13.08
C ALA A 52 -4.80 1.40 -13.46
N THR A 53 -3.62 1.95 -13.76
CA THR A 53 -2.47 1.19 -14.23
C THR A 53 -1.32 1.19 -13.22
N PRO A 54 -0.54 0.08 -13.11
CA PRO A 54 0.67 0.06 -12.28
C PRO A 54 1.75 1.06 -12.72
N ALA A 55 1.66 1.60 -13.94
CA ALA A 55 2.58 2.63 -14.47
C ALA A 55 2.49 3.95 -13.68
N CYS A 56 1.37 4.18 -12.97
CA CYS A 56 1.24 5.33 -12.09
C CYS A 56 2.23 5.31 -10.92
N ILE A 57 2.85 4.17 -10.61
CA ILE A 57 3.79 4.06 -9.50
C ILE A 57 5.23 4.30 -9.97
N ALA A 58 5.96 5.11 -9.23
CA ALA A 58 7.38 5.36 -9.41
C ALA A 58 8.22 4.22 -8.81
N TRP A 59 8.21 3.07 -9.48
CA TRP A 59 8.92 1.86 -9.03
C TRP A 59 10.42 2.07 -8.86
N ASP A 60 11.05 2.83 -9.75
CA ASP A 60 12.46 3.23 -9.70
C ASP A 60 12.79 3.99 -8.42
N HIS A 61 11.95 4.96 -8.04
CA HIS A 61 12.12 5.74 -6.82
C HIS A 61 11.89 4.87 -5.57
N LEU A 62 10.87 4.03 -5.59
CA LEU A 62 10.61 3.06 -4.53
C LEU A 62 11.80 2.13 -4.31
N LEU A 63 12.35 1.56 -5.38
CA LEU A 63 13.52 0.66 -5.32
C LEU A 63 14.77 1.38 -4.83
N ALA A 64 14.96 2.66 -5.19
CA ALA A 64 16.05 3.48 -4.66
C ALA A 64 15.93 3.68 -3.14
N HIS A 65 14.72 3.95 -2.63
CA HIS A 65 14.49 4.05 -1.18
C HIS A 65 14.73 2.72 -0.46
N ILE A 66 14.29 1.61 -1.04
CA ILE A 66 14.59 0.27 -0.50
C ILE A 66 16.11 0.05 -0.42
N ALA A 67 16.87 0.44 -1.44
CA ALA A 67 18.33 0.32 -1.42
C ALA A 67 18.98 1.18 -0.32
N ILE A 68 18.45 2.38 -0.05
CA ILE A 68 18.89 3.22 1.07
C ILE A 68 18.62 2.52 2.42
N LEU A 69 17.41 2.00 2.62
CA LEU A 69 17.05 1.27 3.83
C LEU A 69 17.93 0.02 4.03
N GLU A 70 18.20 -0.73 2.96
CA GLU A 70 19.08 -1.91 3.00
C GLU A 70 20.54 -1.57 3.32
N SER A 71 20.97 -0.33 3.05
CA SER A 71 22.30 0.15 3.50
C SER A 71 22.33 0.54 4.98
N GLY A 72 21.25 0.30 5.73
CA GLY A 72 21.14 0.65 7.15
C GLY A 72 20.82 2.14 7.41
N ARG A 73 20.48 2.89 6.37
CA ARG A 73 20.17 4.32 6.48
C ARG A 73 18.66 4.56 6.46
N THR A 74 18.23 5.55 7.22
CA THR A 74 16.86 6.08 7.20
C THR A 74 16.60 6.88 5.93
N CYS A 75 15.38 6.83 5.41
CA CYS A 75 14.91 7.74 4.37
C CYS A 75 13.47 8.19 4.62
N TYR A 76 12.95 9.06 3.77
CA TYR A 76 11.59 9.56 3.85
C TYR A 76 10.82 9.19 2.58
N THR A 77 9.53 8.83 2.72
CA THR A 77 8.67 8.67 1.55
C THR A 77 8.51 10.01 0.83
N PRO A 78 8.20 10.02 -0.46
CA PRO A 78 7.68 11.22 -1.10
C PRO A 78 6.46 11.75 -0.35
N ARG A 79 6.19 13.06 -0.47
CA ARG A 79 4.99 13.70 0.05
C ARG A 79 4.13 14.15 -1.12
N PRO A 80 3.23 13.30 -1.63
CA PRO A 80 2.28 13.75 -2.62
C PRO A 80 1.36 14.79 -1.98
N ASP A 81 1.15 15.88 -2.66
CA ASP A 81 0.21 16.93 -2.25
C ASP A 81 -1.21 16.52 -2.64
N TRP A 82 -1.85 15.76 -1.77
CA TRP A 82 -3.25 15.37 -1.93
C TRP A 82 -4.22 16.53 -1.65
N ASP A 83 -3.76 17.58 -0.98
CA ASP A 83 -4.59 18.71 -0.53
C ASP A 83 -4.58 19.88 -1.54
N GLY A 84 -3.55 19.98 -2.41
CA GLY A 84 -3.38 21.07 -3.38
C GLY A 84 -4.29 20.98 -4.61
N GLY A 85 -5.12 19.97 -4.69
CA GLY A 85 -5.99 19.71 -5.84
C GLY A 85 -5.25 18.97 -6.98
N TRP A 86 -6.02 18.30 -7.81
CA TRP A 86 -5.53 17.44 -8.90
C TRP A 86 -4.73 18.20 -9.98
N GLY A 87 -4.83 19.54 -10.04
CA GLY A 87 -4.12 20.39 -10.98
C GLY A 87 -2.60 20.32 -10.81
N ASP A 88 -2.11 20.25 -9.58
CA ASP A 88 -0.68 20.22 -9.27
C ASP A 88 -0.06 18.83 -9.49
N TRP A 89 -0.89 17.80 -9.70
CA TRP A 89 -0.48 16.44 -10.06
C TRP A 89 -0.18 16.28 -11.56
N ILE A 90 -0.53 17.27 -12.38
CA ILE A 90 -0.25 17.28 -13.82
C ILE A 90 1.08 17.98 -14.02
N SER A 91 2.18 17.26 -14.06
CA SER A 91 3.50 17.83 -14.39
C SER A 91 4.05 17.28 -15.71
N GLU A 92 4.74 18.14 -16.44
CA GLU A 92 5.60 17.69 -17.53
C GLU A 92 6.82 17.01 -16.93
N GLY A 93 6.96 15.69 -17.17
CA GLY A 93 8.15 14.95 -16.77
C GLY A 93 7.99 13.99 -15.59
N GLY A 94 6.85 13.91 -14.95
CA GLY A 94 6.56 12.87 -13.96
C GLY A 94 7.40 12.90 -12.68
N ALA A 95 7.89 14.07 -12.27
CA ALA A 95 8.60 14.24 -11.03
C ALA A 95 7.68 13.97 -9.83
N ILE A 96 8.17 13.22 -8.85
CA ILE A 96 7.48 13.03 -7.57
C ILE A 96 7.73 14.29 -6.74
N ALA A 97 6.67 14.77 -6.05
CA ALA A 97 6.79 15.95 -5.19
C ALA A 97 7.88 15.73 -4.12
N ASP A 98 8.87 16.61 -4.11
CA ASP A 98 9.93 16.63 -3.11
C ASP A 98 9.38 17.11 -1.77
N GLY A 99 9.77 16.44 -0.70
CA GLY A 99 9.45 16.87 0.65
C GLY A 99 9.51 15.73 1.66
N PRO A 100 9.68 16.04 2.95
CA PRO A 100 9.73 15.02 3.97
C PRO A 100 8.34 14.41 4.16
N GLY A 101 8.13 13.25 3.60
CA GLY A 101 6.97 12.41 3.86
C GLY A 101 7.11 11.65 5.19
N ARG A 102 6.62 10.41 5.23
CA ARG A 102 6.78 9.52 6.38
C ARG A 102 8.24 9.05 6.47
N ARG A 103 8.83 9.14 7.65
CA ARG A 103 10.14 8.57 7.94
C ARG A 103 10.07 7.03 7.90
N MET A 104 11.04 6.42 7.25
CA MET A 104 11.20 4.97 7.16
C MET A 104 12.54 4.57 7.75
N GLU A 105 12.52 3.57 8.62
CA GLU A 105 13.70 2.96 9.22
C GLU A 105 14.07 1.66 8.51
N PRO A 106 15.34 1.24 8.53
CA PRO A 106 15.77 -0.05 8.02
C PRO A 106 14.98 -1.21 8.63
N ALA A 107 14.47 -2.10 7.78
CA ALA A 107 13.75 -3.28 8.24
C ALA A 107 14.69 -4.34 8.81
N ARG A 108 14.30 -4.94 9.94
CA ARG A 108 14.99 -6.12 10.52
C ARG A 108 14.30 -7.42 10.11
N THR A 109 12.99 -7.38 9.95
CA THR A 109 12.13 -8.53 9.62
C THR A 109 11.77 -8.55 8.14
N GLY A 110 11.31 -7.43 7.60
CA GLY A 110 10.89 -7.29 6.21
C GLY A 110 10.13 -6.00 5.94
N TYR A 111 9.68 -5.86 4.71
CA TYR A 111 8.96 -4.69 4.22
C TYR A 111 7.50 -5.01 3.96
N LEU A 112 6.61 -4.17 4.45
CA LEU A 112 5.18 -4.21 4.18
C LEU A 112 4.87 -3.13 3.12
N VAL A 113 4.38 -3.55 1.96
CA VAL A 113 4.09 -2.68 0.81
C VAL A 113 2.58 -2.69 0.52
N PRO A 114 1.79 -1.91 1.28
CA PRO A 114 0.36 -1.79 0.99
C PRO A 114 0.11 -0.81 -0.16
N GLY A 115 -0.77 -1.20 -1.07
CA GLY A 115 -1.23 -0.37 -2.17
C GLY A 115 -2.06 -1.14 -3.18
N THR A 116 -2.87 -0.44 -3.94
CA THR A 116 -3.77 -1.04 -4.94
C THR A 116 -3.01 -1.86 -5.99
N HIS A 117 -1.82 -1.39 -6.39
CA HIS A 117 -0.97 -2.04 -7.37
C HIS A 117 0.18 -2.85 -6.74
N ALA A 118 0.08 -3.22 -5.46
CA ALA A 118 1.18 -3.89 -4.77
C ALA A 118 1.66 -5.17 -5.47
N PHE A 119 0.76 -5.91 -6.14
CA PHE A 119 1.13 -7.16 -6.84
C PHE A 119 1.90 -6.95 -8.14
N ALA A 120 1.97 -5.71 -8.65
CA ALA A 120 2.86 -5.34 -9.75
C ALA A 120 4.29 -5.00 -9.28
N PHE A 121 4.59 -5.17 -7.99
CA PHE A 121 5.92 -4.95 -7.44
C PHE A 121 6.98 -5.75 -8.20
N PRO A 122 8.13 -5.15 -8.57
CA PRO A 122 9.15 -5.80 -9.37
C PRO A 122 9.70 -7.06 -8.70
N ALA A 123 9.61 -8.21 -9.38
CA ALA A 123 10.10 -9.50 -8.87
C ALA A 123 11.62 -9.48 -8.60
N SER A 124 12.38 -8.64 -9.30
CA SER A 124 13.82 -8.45 -9.12
C SER A 124 14.19 -7.85 -7.75
N ALA A 125 13.24 -7.25 -7.03
CA ALA A 125 13.49 -6.64 -5.72
C ALA A 125 13.75 -7.70 -4.63
N GLY A 126 13.18 -8.91 -4.75
CA GLY A 126 13.38 -10.00 -3.81
C GLY A 126 12.13 -10.87 -3.61
N PRO A 127 12.24 -11.91 -2.75
CA PRO A 127 11.12 -12.79 -2.46
C PRO A 127 9.98 -12.04 -1.77
N ALA A 128 8.76 -12.32 -2.23
CA ALA A 128 7.56 -11.64 -1.74
C ALA A 128 6.40 -12.63 -1.52
N VAL A 129 5.62 -12.36 -0.49
CA VAL A 129 4.29 -12.96 -0.29
C VAL A 129 3.21 -11.96 -0.69
N ARG A 130 2.07 -12.46 -1.15
CA ARG A 130 0.96 -11.66 -1.65
C ARG A 130 -0.26 -11.83 -0.76
N ILE A 131 -0.80 -10.72 -0.29
CA ILE A 131 -1.95 -10.65 0.61
C ILE A 131 -3.01 -9.78 -0.05
N PHE A 132 -4.23 -10.28 -0.16
CA PHE A 132 -5.36 -9.49 -0.61
C PHE A 132 -6.26 -9.16 0.57
N VAL A 133 -6.54 -7.88 0.79
CA VAL A 133 -7.50 -7.44 1.81
C VAL A 133 -8.84 -7.28 1.14
N GLU A 134 -9.76 -8.18 1.45
CA GLU A 134 -11.13 -8.17 0.96
C GLU A 134 -12.04 -7.41 1.93
N THR A 135 -12.90 -6.58 1.40
CA THR A 135 -13.86 -5.79 2.20
C THR A 135 -15.12 -5.59 1.37
N PRO A 136 -16.29 -5.87 1.93
CA PRO A 136 -17.57 -5.66 1.26
C PRO A 136 -17.75 -4.21 0.80
N GLU A 137 -18.42 -4.05 -0.35
CA GLU A 137 -18.60 -2.76 -1.00
C GLU A 137 -19.33 -1.76 -0.11
N GLU A 138 -20.36 -2.19 0.61
CA GLU A 138 -21.12 -1.34 1.55
C GLU A 138 -20.25 -0.80 2.70
N VAL A 139 -19.28 -1.58 3.17
CA VAL A 139 -18.32 -1.15 4.20
C VAL A 139 -17.35 -0.13 3.61
N ILE A 140 -16.91 -0.33 2.37
CA ILE A 140 -16.05 0.62 1.66
C ILE A 140 -16.79 1.94 1.43
N ALA A 141 -18.04 1.88 0.96
CA ALA A 141 -18.89 3.06 0.76
C ALA A 141 -19.08 3.84 2.08
N HIS A 142 -19.32 3.13 3.17
CA HIS A 142 -19.43 3.75 4.50
C HIS A 142 -18.11 4.43 4.92
N ARG A 143 -16.96 3.78 4.73
CA ARG A 143 -15.65 4.35 5.04
C ARG A 143 -15.32 5.57 4.18
N LEU A 144 -15.80 5.62 2.94
CA LEU A 144 -15.66 6.77 2.04
C LEU A 144 -16.55 7.95 2.47
N SER A 145 -17.79 7.70 2.91
CA SER A 145 -18.69 8.76 3.36
C SER A 145 -18.18 9.49 4.62
N GLY A 146 -17.48 8.78 5.51
CA GLY A 146 -16.87 9.37 6.71
C GLY A 146 -15.66 10.29 6.42
N VAL A 147 -15.15 10.31 5.20
CA VAL A 147 -14.00 11.15 4.79
C VAL A 147 -14.43 12.41 4.03
N ALA A 148 -15.72 12.52 3.69
CA ALA A 148 -16.29 13.64 2.94
C ALA A 148 -16.06 15.05 3.58
N HIS A 149 -15.62 15.11 4.83
CA HIS A 149 -15.29 16.36 5.51
C HIS A 149 -13.88 16.91 5.22
N ARG A 150 -13.07 16.22 4.39
CA ARG A 150 -11.69 16.62 4.09
C ARG A 150 -11.44 17.05 2.63
N GLY A 151 -12.41 17.66 1.98
CA GLY A 151 -12.26 18.12 0.59
C GLY A 151 -12.79 17.08 -0.42
N ASP A 152 -13.94 17.39 -1.00
CA ASP A 152 -14.80 16.43 -1.68
C ASP A 152 -14.30 15.80 -2.99
N GLN A 153 -13.27 16.37 -3.62
CA GLN A 153 -12.84 15.90 -4.95
C GLN A 153 -12.18 14.51 -4.90
N ALA A 154 -11.29 14.27 -3.94
CA ALA A 154 -10.63 12.98 -3.81
C ALA A 154 -11.60 11.84 -3.50
N SER A 155 -12.61 12.09 -2.69
CA SER A 155 -13.65 11.10 -2.35
C SER A 155 -14.60 10.84 -3.49
N ALA A 156 -14.93 11.85 -4.30
CA ALA A 156 -15.76 11.73 -5.50
C ALA A 156 -15.04 10.88 -6.55
N VAL A 157 -13.78 11.20 -6.84
CA VAL A 157 -12.94 10.46 -7.80
C VAL A 157 -12.74 9.00 -7.37
N VAL A 158 -12.49 8.74 -6.07
CA VAL A 158 -12.38 7.36 -5.59
C VAL A 158 -13.69 6.60 -5.70
N ARG A 159 -14.85 7.25 -5.51
CA ARG A 159 -16.17 6.63 -5.72
C ARG A 159 -16.42 6.31 -7.20
N GLU A 160 -16.12 7.25 -8.09
CA GLU A 160 -16.23 7.05 -9.54
C GLU A 160 -15.31 5.91 -9.99
N TRP A 161 -14.06 5.90 -9.53
CA TRP A 161 -13.11 4.85 -9.84
C TRP A 161 -13.53 3.46 -9.31
N LEU A 162 -14.13 3.40 -8.11
CA LEU A 162 -14.68 2.14 -7.56
C LEU A 162 -15.91 1.68 -8.35
N GLY A 163 -16.74 2.60 -8.89
CA GLY A 163 -17.88 2.25 -9.73
C GLY A 163 -17.46 1.59 -11.04
N ASP A 164 -16.40 2.10 -11.68
CA ASP A 164 -16.01 1.70 -13.03
C ASP A 164 -14.91 0.62 -13.07
N ASN A 165 -14.03 0.56 -12.06
CA ASN A 165 -12.81 -0.26 -12.11
C ASN A 165 -12.55 -1.26 -10.96
N PRO A 166 -13.52 -1.69 -10.15
CA PRO A 166 -13.25 -2.64 -9.07
C PRO A 166 -12.73 -3.97 -9.63
N ARG A 167 -13.15 -4.34 -10.85
CA ARG A 167 -12.78 -5.60 -11.51
C ARG A 167 -11.27 -5.75 -11.69
N LEU A 168 -10.55 -4.67 -12.02
CA LEU A 168 -9.09 -4.73 -12.22
C LEU A 168 -8.35 -5.05 -10.92
N ILE A 169 -8.88 -4.60 -9.78
CA ILE A 169 -8.27 -4.86 -8.48
C ILE A 169 -8.73 -6.22 -7.95
N LEU A 170 -10.02 -6.53 -8.08
CA LEU A 170 -10.56 -7.82 -7.66
C LEU A 170 -9.93 -8.98 -8.44
N ALA A 171 -9.52 -8.76 -9.69
CA ALA A 171 -8.73 -9.72 -10.46
C ALA A 171 -7.37 -10.08 -9.84
N GLN A 172 -6.90 -9.33 -8.84
CA GLN A 172 -5.68 -9.65 -8.11
C GLN A 172 -5.91 -10.67 -6.98
N ALA A 173 -7.15 -10.81 -6.48
CA ALA A 173 -7.44 -11.73 -5.38
C ALA A 173 -6.99 -13.18 -5.65
N PRO A 174 -7.19 -13.78 -6.85
CA PRO A 174 -6.69 -15.12 -7.15
C PRO A 174 -5.17 -15.26 -7.16
N LEU A 175 -4.42 -14.13 -7.21
CA LEU A 175 -2.96 -14.12 -7.18
C LEU A 175 -2.40 -14.05 -5.76
N ALA A 176 -3.26 -13.91 -4.76
CA ALA A 176 -2.88 -13.82 -3.35
C ALA A 176 -2.57 -15.21 -2.78
N GLY A 177 -1.57 -15.28 -1.92
CA GLY A 177 -1.30 -16.45 -1.09
C GLY A 177 -2.27 -16.57 0.08
N VAL A 178 -2.85 -15.43 0.50
CA VAL A 178 -3.90 -15.37 1.53
C VAL A 178 -4.84 -14.20 1.26
N ILE A 179 -6.12 -14.40 1.57
CA ILE A 179 -7.14 -13.34 1.62
C ILE A 179 -7.44 -13.04 3.08
N ILE A 180 -7.33 -11.78 3.46
CA ILE A 180 -7.63 -11.30 4.82
C ILE A 180 -8.93 -10.50 4.78
N ASP A 181 -9.86 -10.82 5.66
CA ASP A 181 -11.09 -10.06 5.84
C ASP A 181 -10.77 -8.65 6.41
N GLY A 182 -11.02 -7.62 5.60
CA GLY A 182 -10.80 -6.23 5.95
C GLY A 182 -11.78 -5.68 6.99
N THR A 183 -12.82 -6.44 7.35
CA THR A 183 -13.80 -6.11 8.40
C THR A 183 -13.47 -6.74 9.75
N ALA A 184 -12.67 -7.80 9.76
CA ALA A 184 -12.27 -8.49 10.98
C ALA A 184 -11.52 -7.56 11.96
N PRO A 185 -11.55 -7.84 13.25
CA PRO A 185 -10.75 -7.14 14.26
C PRO A 185 -9.26 -7.15 13.90
N ARG A 186 -8.54 -6.06 14.16
CA ARG A 186 -7.11 -5.94 13.80
C ARG A 186 -6.24 -7.08 14.34
N LYS A 187 -6.49 -7.50 15.57
CA LYS A 187 -5.78 -8.63 16.19
C LYS A 187 -5.91 -9.92 15.37
N ASP A 188 -7.10 -10.18 14.81
CA ASP A 188 -7.39 -11.38 14.04
C ASP A 188 -6.74 -11.29 12.64
N GLN A 189 -6.72 -10.10 12.03
CA GLN A 189 -6.00 -9.86 10.78
C GLN A 189 -4.49 -10.07 10.94
N VAL A 190 -3.90 -9.58 12.05
CA VAL A 190 -2.48 -9.78 12.38
C VAL A 190 -2.21 -11.26 12.64
N ALA A 191 -3.06 -11.94 13.39
CA ALA A 191 -2.93 -13.38 13.66
C ALA A 191 -2.96 -14.19 12.36
N GLY A 192 -3.92 -13.93 11.45
CA GLY A 192 -4.00 -14.58 10.14
C GLY A 192 -2.76 -14.34 9.26
N PHE A 193 -2.16 -13.13 9.31
CA PHE A 193 -0.89 -12.87 8.65
C PHE A 193 0.25 -13.71 9.24
N VAL A 194 0.39 -13.73 10.57
CA VAL A 194 1.46 -14.46 11.25
C VAL A 194 1.33 -15.96 11.05
N GLU A 195 0.12 -16.51 11.11
CA GLU A 195 -0.15 -17.90 10.81
C GLU A 195 0.26 -18.28 9.38
N SER A 196 -0.09 -17.45 8.40
CA SER A 196 0.17 -17.71 6.99
C SER A 196 1.62 -17.50 6.58
N PHE A 197 2.30 -16.52 7.15
CA PHE A 197 3.60 -16.05 6.67
C PHE A 197 4.67 -15.87 7.75
N GLY A 198 4.37 -16.19 9.02
CA GLY A 198 5.32 -16.03 10.12
C GLY A 198 6.65 -16.73 9.85
N ALA A 199 6.62 -17.97 9.35
CA ALA A 199 7.82 -18.72 8.99
C ALA A 199 8.62 -18.03 7.86
N PHE A 200 7.94 -17.46 6.86
CA PHE A 200 8.60 -16.72 5.77
C PHE A 200 9.37 -15.50 6.31
N PHE A 201 8.87 -14.82 7.32
CA PHE A 201 9.50 -13.65 7.92
C PHE A 201 10.41 -13.99 9.12
N GLY A 202 10.45 -15.26 9.55
CA GLY A 202 11.21 -15.66 10.72
C GLY A 202 10.57 -15.17 12.03
N LEU A 203 9.27 -14.94 12.01
CA LEU A 203 8.49 -14.70 13.23
C LEU A 203 8.31 -16.05 13.91
N GLY A 204 8.86 -16.21 15.10
CA GLY A 204 8.64 -17.41 15.90
C GLY A 204 7.14 -17.63 16.11
N SER A 205 6.67 -18.87 16.03
CA SER A 205 5.36 -19.22 16.57
C SER A 205 5.36 -18.77 18.03
N GLY A 206 4.57 -17.73 18.33
CA GLY A 206 4.51 -17.17 19.68
C GLY A 206 4.22 -18.28 20.68
N ARG A 207 5.29 -18.78 21.32
CA ARG A 207 5.14 -19.39 22.63
C ARG A 207 4.89 -18.22 23.55
N GLU A 208 3.67 -18.20 24.10
CA GLU A 208 3.37 -17.39 25.26
C GLU A 208 4.56 -17.46 26.21
N VAL A 209 5.15 -16.32 26.50
CA VAL A 209 6.05 -16.19 27.64
C VAL A 209 5.11 -16.06 28.82
N ASP A 210 4.98 -17.16 29.57
CA ASP A 210 4.33 -17.21 30.87
C ASP A 210 4.90 -16.17 31.85
#